data_f9b692f529da6868b9a8c8a26ef4d45d
#
_entry.id   f9b692f529da6868b9a8c8a26ef4d45d
#
_cell.length_a   1.000
_cell.length_b   1.000
_cell.length_c   1.000
_cell.angle_alpha   90.00
_cell.angle_beta   90.00
_cell.angle_gamma   90.00
#
_symmetry.space_group_name_H-M   'P 1'
#
loop_
_entity.id
_entity.type
_entity.pdbx_description
1 polymer ?
#
loop_
_entity_poly.entity_id
_entity_poly.type
_entity_poly.pdbx_seq_one_letter_code
_entity_poly.pdbx_strand_id
1 'polypeptide(L)'
;MIQDLATKMLDRKIKPELEAFDVGMINYAKYLTRKGLPSPPYYFNLILGNIACAQADMLHLGLMIRELPEGSISSVGGVGNSQLQLNIMAIVAGGGVRIGLEDNIWYDAERTRLATNRDLVERIVSIAQVLGCSPYSPREARVLLGLQTELDANECGDGS
;
A
#
# COMPACT_ATOMS: atom_id res chain seq x y z
N MET A 1 -15.41 -3.69 -17.24
CA MET A 1 -13.93 -3.53 -17.30
C MET A 1 -13.24 -3.85 -15.97
N ILE A 2 -13.44 -3.10 -14.86
CA ILE A 2 -12.75 -3.40 -13.57
C ILE A 2 -13.14 -4.79 -13.03
N GLN A 3 -14.42 -5.14 -13.03
CA GLN A 3 -14.89 -6.47 -12.61
C GLN A 3 -14.28 -7.58 -13.48
N ASP A 4 -14.24 -7.40 -14.81
CA ASP A 4 -13.65 -8.40 -15.72
C ASP A 4 -12.16 -8.58 -15.46
N LEU A 5 -11.44 -7.49 -15.14
CA LEU A 5 -10.03 -7.55 -14.75
C LEU A 5 -9.87 -8.32 -13.44
N ALA A 6 -10.67 -7.99 -12.42
CA ALA A 6 -10.63 -8.66 -11.12
C ALA A 6 -10.94 -10.17 -11.26
N THR A 7 -11.92 -10.55 -12.08
CA THR A 7 -12.20 -11.96 -12.39
C THR A 7 -11.00 -12.64 -13.04
N LYS A 8 -10.39 -12.03 -14.05
CA LYS A 8 -9.21 -12.60 -14.72
C LYS A 8 -8.00 -12.73 -13.79
N MET A 9 -7.83 -11.81 -12.84
CA MET A 9 -6.77 -11.90 -11.83
C MET A 9 -7.04 -13.07 -10.88
N LEU A 10 -8.29 -13.20 -10.42
CA LEU A 10 -8.70 -14.32 -9.57
C LEU A 10 -8.49 -15.68 -10.25
N ASP A 11 -8.94 -15.84 -11.50
CA ASP A 11 -8.79 -17.06 -12.29
C ASP A 11 -7.31 -17.46 -12.47
N ARG A 12 -6.43 -16.47 -12.52
CA ARG A 12 -4.97 -16.65 -12.67
C ARG A 12 -4.21 -16.68 -11.35
N LYS A 13 -4.91 -16.66 -10.21
CA LYS A 13 -4.31 -16.59 -8.86
C LYS A 13 -3.38 -15.38 -8.68
N ILE A 14 -3.69 -14.28 -9.36
CA ILE A 14 -2.96 -13.00 -9.22
C ILE A 14 -3.66 -12.19 -8.14
N LYS A 15 -2.93 -11.83 -7.09
CA LYS A 15 -3.44 -10.99 -6.01
C LYS A 15 -3.36 -9.52 -6.41
N PRO A 16 -4.49 -8.79 -6.44
CA PRO A 16 -4.47 -7.38 -6.79
C PRO A 16 -3.94 -6.52 -5.64
N GLU A 17 -3.18 -5.50 -5.97
CA GLU A 17 -3.02 -4.31 -5.15
C GLU A 17 -4.18 -3.35 -5.47
N LEU A 18 -4.86 -2.87 -4.44
CA LEU A 18 -6.04 -2.02 -4.55
C LEU A 18 -5.64 -0.57 -4.29
N GLU A 19 -5.33 0.18 -5.34
CA GLU A 19 -5.09 1.62 -5.21
C GLU A 19 -6.40 2.36 -4.92
N ALA A 20 -6.36 3.23 -3.91
CA ALA A 20 -7.48 4.07 -3.54
C ALA A 20 -7.03 5.49 -3.26
N PHE A 21 -7.65 6.44 -3.95
CA PHE A 21 -7.38 7.87 -3.85
C PHE A 21 -8.42 8.62 -3.00
N ASP A 22 -9.54 7.96 -2.70
CA ASP A 22 -10.62 8.49 -1.89
C ASP A 22 -11.50 7.37 -1.30
N VAL A 23 -12.45 7.75 -0.44
CA VAL A 23 -13.38 6.80 0.19
C VAL A 23 -14.36 6.17 -0.79
N GLY A 24 -14.66 6.82 -1.91
CA GLY A 24 -15.54 6.26 -2.95
C GLY A 24 -14.89 5.06 -3.62
N MET A 25 -13.58 5.13 -3.88
CA MET A 25 -12.80 4.00 -4.41
C MET A 25 -12.73 2.85 -3.42
N ILE A 26 -12.56 3.12 -2.11
CA ILE A 26 -12.64 2.10 -1.06
C ILE A 26 -14.03 1.45 -1.04
N ASN A 27 -15.10 2.24 -1.14
CA ASN A 27 -16.46 1.69 -1.21
C ASN A 27 -16.67 0.80 -2.44
N TYR A 28 -16.07 1.16 -3.58
CA TYR A 28 -16.10 0.30 -4.76
C TYR A 28 -15.31 -1.01 -4.54
N ALA A 29 -14.15 -0.95 -3.90
CA ALA A 29 -13.41 -2.15 -3.51
C ALA A 29 -14.23 -3.04 -2.57
N LYS A 30 -14.94 -2.48 -1.55
CA LYS A 30 -15.89 -3.22 -0.71
C LYS A 30 -16.99 -3.91 -1.53
N TYR A 31 -17.47 -3.27 -2.59
CA TYR A 31 -18.42 -3.91 -3.50
C TYR A 31 -17.80 -5.11 -4.21
N LEU A 32 -16.55 -5.02 -4.67
CA LEU A 32 -15.85 -6.14 -5.30
C LEU A 32 -15.59 -7.28 -4.31
N THR A 33 -15.21 -6.98 -3.07
CA THR A 33 -14.99 -8.00 -2.02
C THR A 33 -16.29 -8.79 -1.72
N ARG A 34 -17.44 -8.10 -1.65
CA ARG A 34 -18.75 -8.77 -1.51
C ARG A 34 -19.11 -9.65 -2.70
N LYS A 35 -18.51 -9.42 -3.86
CA LYS A 35 -18.64 -10.27 -5.05
C LYS A 35 -17.65 -11.43 -5.06
N GLY A 36 -16.74 -11.51 -4.07
CA GLY A 36 -15.70 -12.55 -4.00
C GLY A 36 -14.60 -12.39 -5.05
N LEU A 37 -14.48 -11.22 -5.69
CA LEU A 37 -13.49 -11.01 -6.77
C LEU A 37 -12.06 -10.88 -6.26
N PRO A 38 -11.70 -10.05 -5.26
CA PRO A 38 -10.45 -10.18 -4.53
C PRO A 38 -10.62 -11.12 -3.35
N SER A 39 -9.55 -11.86 -3.01
CA SER A 39 -9.49 -12.69 -1.80
C SER A 39 -8.63 -12.03 -0.72
N PRO A 40 -8.96 -12.19 0.58
CA PRO A 40 -8.14 -11.65 1.66
C PRO A 40 -6.77 -12.36 1.74
N PRO A 41 -5.77 -11.73 2.40
CA PRO A 41 -5.79 -10.35 2.88
C PRO A 41 -5.88 -9.36 1.71
N TYR A 42 -6.62 -8.26 1.91
CA TYR A 42 -6.77 -7.22 0.88
C TYR A 42 -5.65 -6.21 1.03
N TYR A 43 -4.79 -6.07 0.02
CA TYR A 43 -3.72 -5.08 0.07
C TYR A 43 -4.17 -3.78 -0.58
N PHE A 44 -4.27 -2.72 0.24
CA PHE A 44 -4.61 -1.38 -0.21
C PHE A 44 -3.40 -0.48 -0.26
N ASN A 45 -3.30 0.31 -1.32
CA ASN A 45 -2.36 1.41 -1.44
C ASN A 45 -3.15 2.72 -1.44
N LEU A 46 -3.11 3.45 -0.32
CA LEU A 46 -3.85 4.71 -0.13
C LEU A 46 -2.95 5.87 -0.58
N ILE A 47 -3.36 6.58 -1.61
CA ILE A 47 -2.57 7.68 -2.18
C ILE A 47 -3.34 8.99 -2.04
N LEU A 48 -2.79 9.94 -1.27
CA LEU A 48 -3.41 11.20 -0.94
C LEU A 48 -2.57 12.39 -1.44
N GLY A 49 -3.20 13.56 -1.46
CA GLY A 49 -2.48 14.82 -1.70
C GLY A 49 -2.33 15.22 -3.17
N ASN A 50 -2.95 14.50 -4.11
CA ASN A 50 -3.11 14.99 -5.48
C ASN A 50 -4.39 15.83 -5.60
N ILE A 51 -4.51 16.61 -6.67
CA ILE A 51 -5.62 17.57 -6.88
C ILE A 51 -7.00 16.91 -6.89
N ALA A 52 -7.10 15.67 -7.30
CA ALA A 52 -8.35 14.90 -7.40
C ALA A 52 -8.43 13.74 -6.40
N CYS A 53 -7.59 13.75 -5.35
CA CYS A 53 -7.57 12.73 -4.30
C CYS A 53 -8.09 13.29 -2.99
N ALA A 54 -8.22 12.42 -1.98
CA ALA A 54 -8.38 12.84 -0.60
C ALA A 54 -7.22 13.74 -0.16
N GLN A 55 -7.49 14.71 0.71
CA GLN A 55 -6.49 15.64 1.18
C GLN A 55 -5.45 14.94 2.07
N ALA A 56 -4.20 15.44 2.01
CA ALA A 56 -3.08 14.86 2.71
C ALA A 56 -3.04 15.32 4.18
N ASP A 57 -4.00 14.89 4.98
CA ASP A 57 -4.10 15.18 6.40
C ASP A 57 -4.56 13.95 7.21
N MET A 58 -4.45 14.05 8.53
CA MET A 58 -4.78 12.95 9.45
C MET A 58 -6.27 12.57 9.43
N LEU A 59 -7.16 13.53 9.18
CA LEU A 59 -8.60 13.26 9.17
C LEU A 59 -8.98 12.40 7.97
N HIS A 60 -8.52 12.77 6.77
CA HIS A 60 -8.81 12.02 5.56
C HIS A 60 -8.13 10.65 5.57
N LEU A 61 -6.87 10.59 6.00
CA LEU A 61 -6.16 9.30 6.15
C LEU A 61 -6.88 8.40 7.16
N GLY A 62 -7.22 8.92 8.34
CA GLY A 62 -7.92 8.17 9.38
C GLY A 62 -9.29 7.66 8.90
N LEU A 63 -10.03 8.50 8.16
CA LEU A 63 -11.29 8.10 7.55
C LEU A 63 -11.09 6.96 6.53
N MET A 64 -10.11 7.08 5.64
CA MET A 64 -9.82 6.05 4.65
C MET A 64 -9.43 4.72 5.30
N ILE A 65 -8.55 4.74 6.32
CA ILE A 65 -8.15 3.54 7.06
C ILE A 65 -9.38 2.90 7.74
N ARG A 66 -10.24 3.70 8.40
CA ARG A 66 -11.46 3.20 9.05
C ARG A 66 -12.42 2.53 8.09
N GLU A 67 -12.48 3.02 6.86
CA GLU A 67 -13.38 2.50 5.84
C GLU A 67 -12.83 1.25 5.10
N LEU A 68 -11.62 0.81 5.39
CA LEU A 68 -11.10 -0.43 4.79
C LEU A 68 -11.93 -1.65 5.24
N PRO A 69 -12.16 -2.64 4.37
CA PRO A 69 -12.79 -3.89 4.76
C PRO A 69 -11.92 -4.65 5.76
N GLU A 70 -12.56 -5.47 6.59
CA GLU A 70 -11.85 -6.36 7.52
C GLU A 70 -10.85 -7.27 6.78
N GLY A 71 -9.71 -7.54 7.38
CA GLY A 71 -8.62 -8.30 6.74
C GLY A 71 -7.80 -7.49 5.73
N SER A 72 -7.92 -6.17 5.75
CA SER A 72 -7.08 -5.29 4.92
C SER A 72 -5.72 -5.03 5.54
N ILE A 73 -4.73 -4.95 4.67
CA ILE A 73 -3.39 -4.42 4.93
C ILE A 73 -3.25 -3.18 4.08
N SER A 74 -2.73 -2.10 4.63
CA SER A 74 -2.56 -0.86 3.87
C SER A 74 -1.15 -0.33 3.88
N SER A 75 -0.74 0.26 2.77
CA SER A 75 0.36 1.21 2.68
C SER A 75 -0.18 2.58 2.29
N VAL A 76 0.55 3.63 2.62
CA VAL A 76 0.15 5.00 2.33
C VAL A 76 1.24 5.72 1.56
N GLY A 77 0.85 6.35 0.47
CA GLY A 77 1.66 7.25 -0.34
C GLY A 77 1.11 8.68 -0.32
N GLY A 78 2.00 9.62 -0.56
CA GLY A 78 1.65 11.03 -0.68
C GLY A 78 2.30 11.67 -1.90
N VAL A 79 1.56 12.50 -2.61
CA VAL A 79 2.07 13.17 -3.80
C VAL A 79 2.75 14.48 -3.43
N GLY A 80 3.93 14.74 -4.00
CA GLY A 80 4.71 15.97 -3.79
C GLY A 80 5.12 16.16 -2.34
N ASN A 81 4.96 17.36 -1.81
CA ASN A 81 5.41 17.73 -0.47
C ASN A 81 4.71 16.95 0.67
N SER A 82 3.57 16.31 0.40
CA SER A 82 2.86 15.51 1.39
C SER A 82 3.43 14.09 1.57
N GLN A 83 4.35 13.64 0.70
CA GLN A 83 4.88 12.28 0.75
C GLN A 83 5.47 11.93 2.13
N LEU A 84 6.41 12.73 2.64
CA LEU A 84 7.07 12.45 3.91
C LEU A 84 6.09 12.43 5.08
N GLN A 85 5.19 13.40 5.14
CA GLN A 85 4.21 13.52 6.23
C GLN A 85 3.26 12.32 6.25
N LEU A 86 2.73 11.93 5.10
CA LEU A 86 1.82 10.78 4.99
C LEU A 86 2.53 9.45 5.28
N ASN A 87 3.78 9.29 4.87
CA ASN A 87 4.56 8.11 5.23
C ASN A 87 4.78 7.99 6.74
N ILE A 88 5.04 9.10 7.44
CA ILE A 88 5.16 9.13 8.91
C ILE A 88 3.82 8.76 9.55
N MET A 89 2.71 9.36 9.09
CA MET A 89 1.37 9.03 9.57
C MET A 89 1.03 7.55 9.37
N ALA A 90 1.45 6.96 8.24
CA ALA A 90 1.25 5.55 7.96
C ALA A 90 1.96 4.65 8.99
N ILE A 91 3.23 4.94 9.28
CA ILE A 91 4.01 4.16 10.27
C ILE A 91 3.36 4.26 11.65
N VAL A 92 2.97 5.47 12.08
CA VAL A 92 2.28 5.68 13.35
C VAL A 92 0.94 4.97 13.43
N ALA A 93 0.23 4.86 12.30
CA ALA A 93 -1.01 4.10 12.20
C ALA A 93 -0.81 2.57 12.11
N GLY A 94 0.44 2.07 12.11
CA GLY A 94 0.76 0.64 12.00
C GLY A 94 0.67 0.09 10.58
N GLY A 95 0.63 0.96 9.57
CA GLY A 95 0.59 0.61 8.15
C GLY A 95 1.96 0.62 7.47
N GLY A 96 2.00 0.13 6.24
CA GLY A 96 3.13 0.24 5.35
C GLY A 96 3.23 1.62 4.69
N VAL A 97 4.32 1.85 3.99
CA VAL A 97 4.55 3.09 3.23
C VAL A 97 4.77 2.81 1.75
N ARG A 98 4.23 3.70 0.91
CA ARG A 98 4.63 3.82 -0.50
C ARG A 98 5.53 5.05 -0.62
N ILE A 99 6.72 4.86 -1.19
CA ILE A 99 7.71 5.93 -1.34
C ILE A 99 8.52 5.74 -2.61
N GLY A 100 8.77 6.83 -3.33
CA GLY A 100 9.58 6.83 -4.54
C GLY A 100 9.50 8.14 -5.31
N LEU A 101 10.34 8.25 -6.34
CA LEU A 101 10.43 9.44 -7.19
C LEU A 101 9.21 9.65 -8.09
N GLU A 102 8.37 8.63 -8.26
CA GLU A 102 7.10 8.75 -9.00
C GLU A 102 6.19 9.79 -8.33
N ASP A 103 6.13 9.77 -6.99
CA ASP A 103 5.24 10.61 -6.21
C ASP A 103 5.89 11.94 -5.80
N ASN A 104 7.22 11.98 -5.58
CA ASN A 104 7.96 13.19 -5.22
C ASN A 104 9.43 13.10 -5.60
N ILE A 105 9.92 14.06 -6.37
CA ILE A 105 11.33 14.15 -6.79
C ILE A 105 12.21 14.98 -5.85
N TRP A 106 11.62 15.63 -4.83
CA TRP A 106 12.32 16.53 -3.94
C TRP A 106 12.59 15.89 -2.58
N TYR A 107 13.82 16.09 -2.07
CA TYR A 107 14.19 15.61 -0.75
C TYR A 107 13.66 16.51 0.37
N ASP A 108 13.66 17.82 0.14
CA ASP A 108 13.24 18.86 1.09
C ASP A 108 11.95 19.55 0.63
N ALA A 109 11.25 20.17 1.59
CA ALA A 109 9.98 20.86 1.35
C ALA A 109 10.16 22.14 0.51
N GLU A 110 11.33 22.77 0.61
CA GLU A 110 11.69 23.99 -0.11
C GLU A 110 12.05 23.73 -1.58
N ARG A 111 12.14 22.44 -1.97
CA ARG A 111 12.47 21.99 -3.33
C ARG A 111 13.82 22.49 -3.82
N THR A 112 14.81 22.46 -2.95
CA THR A 112 16.19 22.90 -3.25
C THR A 112 17.12 21.73 -3.59
N ARG A 113 16.79 20.51 -3.12
CA ARG A 113 17.57 19.29 -3.34
C ARG A 113 16.71 18.20 -4.00
N LEU A 114 17.17 17.69 -5.14
CA LEU A 114 16.60 16.50 -5.74
C LEU A 114 16.90 15.26 -4.87
N ALA A 115 15.94 14.38 -4.77
CA ALA A 115 16.09 13.10 -4.10
C ALA A 115 16.52 11.98 -5.07
N THR A 116 17.10 10.93 -4.52
CA THR A 116 17.14 9.62 -5.16
C THR A 116 16.17 8.67 -4.44
N ASN A 117 15.78 7.57 -5.07
CA ASN A 117 14.98 6.55 -4.39
C ASN A 117 15.66 6.03 -3.12
N ARG A 118 17.00 5.93 -3.15
CA ARG A 118 17.79 5.53 -1.99
C ARG A 118 17.64 6.54 -0.84
N ASP A 119 17.80 7.83 -1.09
CA ASP A 119 17.65 8.89 -0.07
C ASP A 119 16.28 8.80 0.61
N LEU A 120 15.22 8.61 -0.19
CA LEU A 120 13.85 8.55 0.32
C LEU A 120 13.64 7.32 1.19
N VAL A 121 14.08 6.14 0.74
CA VAL A 121 13.96 4.87 1.49
C VAL A 121 14.78 4.91 2.77
N GLU A 122 16.06 5.33 2.72
CA GLU A 122 16.93 5.42 3.90
C GLU A 122 16.34 6.37 4.95
N ARG A 123 15.76 7.50 4.54
CA ARG A 123 15.09 8.44 5.44
C ARG A 123 13.90 7.78 6.16
N ILE A 124 13.03 7.09 5.44
CA ILE A 124 11.85 6.46 6.04
C ILE A 124 12.23 5.29 6.95
N VAL A 125 13.20 4.48 6.57
CA VAL A 125 13.72 3.40 7.42
C VAL A 125 14.29 3.96 8.72
N SER A 126 15.06 5.06 8.65
CA SER A 126 15.60 5.72 9.85
C SER A 126 14.49 6.24 10.76
N ILE A 127 13.43 6.83 10.21
CA ILE A 127 12.28 7.31 11.00
C ILE A 127 11.54 6.12 11.63
N ALA A 128 11.31 5.04 10.90
CA ALA A 128 10.69 3.83 11.43
C ALA A 128 11.48 3.26 12.62
N GLN A 129 12.82 3.20 12.51
CA GLN A 129 13.70 2.76 13.58
C GLN A 129 13.60 3.62 14.85
N VAL A 130 13.51 4.95 14.71
CA VAL A 130 13.29 5.88 15.83
C VAL A 130 11.97 5.59 16.53
N LEU A 131 10.94 5.16 15.79
CA LEU A 131 9.63 4.76 16.32
C LEU A 131 9.59 3.30 16.83
N GLY A 132 10.74 2.59 16.86
CA GLY A 132 10.81 1.20 17.29
C GLY A 132 10.27 0.19 16.27
N CYS A 133 10.07 0.61 15.02
CA CYS A 133 9.61 -0.24 13.93
C CYS A 133 10.77 -0.66 13.03
N SER A 134 10.64 -1.82 12.40
CA SER A 134 11.58 -2.30 11.38
C SER A 134 10.82 -2.78 10.14
N PRO A 135 11.40 -2.62 8.94
CA PRO A 135 10.80 -3.18 7.73
C PRO A 135 10.69 -4.70 7.81
N TYR A 136 9.61 -5.23 7.26
CA TYR A 136 9.51 -6.68 7.03
C TYR A 136 10.57 -7.15 6.03
N SER A 137 11.10 -8.35 6.24
CA SER A 137 11.85 -9.04 5.20
C SER A 137 10.93 -9.38 4.02
N PRO A 138 11.46 -9.62 2.81
CA PRO A 138 10.65 -10.04 1.66
C PRO A 138 9.80 -11.28 1.94
N ARG A 139 10.31 -12.23 2.73
CA ARG A 139 9.58 -13.44 3.12
C ARG A 139 8.40 -13.13 4.02
N GLU A 140 8.61 -12.33 5.06
CA GLU A 140 7.54 -11.90 5.98
C GLU A 140 6.45 -11.11 5.25
N ALA A 141 6.85 -10.21 4.36
CA ALA A 141 5.91 -9.43 3.54
C ALA A 141 5.07 -10.33 2.63
N ARG A 142 5.68 -11.36 2.01
CA ARG A 142 4.94 -12.33 1.19
C ARG A 142 3.92 -13.11 2.02
N VAL A 143 4.29 -13.58 3.19
CA VAL A 143 3.38 -14.28 4.10
C VAL A 143 2.25 -13.36 4.53
N LEU A 144 2.56 -12.13 4.96
CA LEU A 144 1.58 -11.13 5.38
C LEU A 144 0.56 -10.84 4.27
N LEU A 145 1.03 -10.71 3.03
CA LEU A 145 0.20 -10.41 1.86
C LEU A 145 -0.50 -11.66 1.29
N GLY A 146 -0.27 -12.84 1.82
CA GLY A 146 -0.82 -14.09 1.30
C GLY A 146 -0.33 -14.41 -0.12
N LEU A 147 0.91 -14.07 -0.44
CA LEU A 147 1.55 -14.41 -1.69
C LEU A 147 2.22 -15.79 -1.58
N GLN A 148 2.24 -16.55 -2.67
CA GLN A 148 2.92 -17.85 -2.71
C GLN A 148 4.41 -17.69 -2.32
N THR A 149 4.89 -18.58 -1.46
CA THR A 149 6.30 -18.71 -1.12
C THR A 149 6.91 -19.85 -1.93
N GLU A 150 8.24 -19.88 -2.07
CA GLU A 150 8.93 -20.98 -2.78
C GLU A 150 8.69 -22.35 -2.13
N LEU A 151 8.31 -22.38 -0.84
CA LEU A 151 7.96 -23.61 -0.12
C LEU A 151 6.63 -24.21 -0.62
N ASP A 152 5.66 -23.37 -0.95
CA ASP A 152 4.35 -23.81 -1.47
C ASP A 152 4.47 -24.38 -2.91
N ALA A 153 5.50 -23.96 -3.66
CA ALA A 153 5.77 -24.45 -5.01
C ALA A 153 6.35 -25.88 -5.01
N ASN A 154 7.07 -26.27 -3.97
CA ASN A 154 7.67 -27.61 -3.86
C ASN A 154 6.67 -28.68 -3.38
N GLU A 155 5.60 -28.30 -2.68
CA GLU A 155 4.57 -29.26 -2.25
C GLU A 155 3.60 -29.65 -3.37
N CYS A 156 3.51 -28.87 -4.45
CA CYS A 156 2.68 -29.20 -5.62
C CYS A 156 3.41 -30.06 -6.68
N GLY A 157 4.70 -30.38 -6.47
CA GLY A 157 5.55 -31.08 -7.46
C GLY A 157 5.67 -32.61 -7.29
N ASP A 158 5.25 -33.17 -6.16
CA ASP A 158 5.43 -34.61 -5.86
C ASP A 158 4.13 -35.43 -5.97
N GLY A 159 3.30 -35.11 -6.94
CA GLY A 159 2.04 -35.81 -7.22
C GLY A 159 1.93 -36.29 -8.66
N SER A 160 2.89 -37.08 -9.13
CA SER A 160 2.74 -37.83 -10.40
C SER A 160 3.51 -39.16 -10.35
#